data_572f6fe509bdc029b798fbeeabaa0cf4
#
_entry.id   572f6fe509bdc029b798fbeeabaa0cf4
#
_cell.length_a   1.000
_cell.length_b   1.000
_cell.length_c   1.000
_cell.angle_alpha   90.00
_cell.angle_beta   90.00
_cell.angle_gamma   90.00
#
_symmetry.space_group_name_H-M   'P 1'
#
loop_
_entity.id
_entity.type
_entity.pdbx_description
1 polymer ?
#
loop_
_entity_poly.entity_id
_entity_poly.type
_entity_poly.pdbx_seq_one_letter_code
_entity_poly.pdbx_strand_id
1 'polypeptide(L)'
;MILKIATLLLISSSLAFGASFVKYKDIKRQEINKQIKERIKMPSPLPSYETKTLKNGLEIVVIPLKNETNVISTDIFYKVGSRNEVMGKTGIAHMLEHMNFKSTKNLPAGEFDKEVKSVGGVNNASTSFDYTHYYIKSSTDNLKKSIELYAELMQNLNLKDEEFQPERDVVTEERRWRTDNNPLGYLYFRLFNNAYLYHPYHWTPIGFMNDIRTWTIDDIREFHKTYYQPNNAILIVTGDVEPKEVFKSAKKAFGKIKNSGEIPKVKFVEPEQDGAKRVIIHKDSEVEMLAITFHIPDFKDKDQVTLSVISEILFSGKSSRLYKELVDKKRLVNSVYAYNMENIDPGLFIFMATCNPGVKAETVEAEIVKQINLLKNEKVTKAELEKIKINTKADFIYSLESSTSVANLYGSYLVRGDISPLMTYEEDVTKVTAKKVQAVAKKYFNFDKSTTLILKKGK
;
A
#
# COMPACT_ATOMS: atom_id res chain seq x y z
N MET A 1 -3.46 -8.92 -0.24
CA MET A 1 -2.46 -8.26 0.65
C MET A 1 -2.57 -6.74 0.60
N ILE A 2 -2.67 -6.12 -0.55
CA ILE A 2 -2.84 -4.67 -0.73
C ILE A 2 -4.15 -4.14 -0.11
N LEU A 3 -5.22 -4.90 -0.14
CA LEU A 3 -6.51 -4.52 0.46
C LEU A 3 -6.46 -4.44 2.01
N LYS A 4 -5.57 -5.18 2.67
CA LYS A 4 -5.44 -5.16 4.14
C LYS A 4 -4.71 -3.92 4.68
N ILE A 5 -3.89 -3.26 3.88
CA ILE A 5 -3.19 -2.02 4.29
C ILE A 5 -4.16 -0.82 4.23
N ALA A 6 -5.07 -0.77 3.26
CA ALA A 6 -6.11 0.26 3.19
C ALA A 6 -7.13 0.16 4.34
N THR A 7 -7.38 -1.05 4.88
CA THR A 7 -8.33 -1.26 5.99
C THR A 7 -7.76 -0.81 7.35
N LEU A 8 -6.44 -0.68 7.48
CA LEU A 8 -5.82 -0.18 8.72
C LEU A 8 -6.03 1.32 8.96
N LEU A 9 -6.41 2.08 7.94
CA LEU A 9 -6.64 3.52 8.02
C LEU A 9 -8.12 3.92 8.17
N LEU A 10 -9.07 2.95 8.17
CA LEU A 10 -10.51 3.22 8.17
C LEU A 10 -11.28 2.76 9.43
N ILE A 11 -10.61 2.38 10.52
CA ILE A 11 -11.32 2.02 11.77
C ILE A 11 -11.35 3.20 12.73
N SER A 12 -12.15 4.21 12.42
CA SER A 12 -12.62 5.19 13.44
C SER A 12 -13.90 5.93 13.07
N SER A 13 -14.83 5.31 12.36
CA SER A 13 -16.20 5.88 12.31
C SER A 13 -17.23 4.81 12.00
N SER A 14 -17.72 4.09 13.01
CA SER A 14 -19.08 3.54 13.01
C SER A 14 -19.50 3.14 14.42
N LEU A 15 -20.09 4.07 15.12
CA LEU A 15 -20.97 3.80 16.25
C LEU A 15 -22.39 3.55 15.73
N ALA A 16 -22.95 2.41 16.13
CA ALA A 16 -24.35 2.12 16.31
C ALA A 16 -25.26 2.00 15.08
N PHE A 17 -25.45 0.76 14.61
CA PHE A 17 -26.79 0.28 14.27
C PHE A 17 -26.95 -1.16 14.76
N GLY A 18 -27.94 -1.39 15.62
CA GLY A 18 -28.28 -2.69 16.18
C GLY A 18 -28.67 -3.68 15.08
N ALA A 19 -27.82 -4.65 14.82
CA ALA A 19 -28.13 -5.77 13.97
C ALA A 19 -28.83 -6.84 14.83
N SER A 20 -30.09 -7.10 14.54
CA SER A 20 -30.79 -8.28 15.01
C SER A 20 -30.05 -9.53 14.54
N PHE A 21 -29.53 -10.32 15.48
CA PHE A 21 -28.94 -11.61 15.19
C PHE A 21 -30.02 -12.55 14.63
N VAL A 22 -30.08 -12.65 13.31
CA VAL A 22 -30.75 -13.77 12.66
C VAL A 22 -29.86 -14.98 12.90
N LYS A 23 -30.37 -15.95 13.67
CA LYS A 23 -29.75 -17.28 13.75
C LYS A 23 -29.71 -17.85 12.33
N TYR A 24 -28.54 -17.78 11.69
CA TYR A 24 -28.25 -18.57 10.50
C TYR A 24 -28.29 -20.04 10.93
N LYS A 25 -29.42 -20.71 10.74
CA LYS A 25 -29.50 -22.17 10.76
C LYS A 25 -28.52 -22.69 9.70
N ASP A 26 -27.80 -23.75 10.05
CA ASP A 26 -26.86 -24.53 9.27
C ASP A 26 -27.26 -24.70 7.79
N ILE A 27 -27.14 -23.63 7.01
CA ILE A 27 -27.24 -23.69 5.58
C ILE A 27 -25.89 -24.22 5.11
N LYS A 28 -25.87 -25.58 5.04
CA LYS A 28 -24.97 -26.36 4.20
C LYS A 28 -23.54 -25.79 4.06
N ARG A 29 -22.86 -25.63 5.20
CA ARG A 29 -21.40 -25.34 5.25
C ARG A 29 -20.60 -26.28 4.33
N GLN A 30 -21.11 -27.51 4.12
CA GLN A 30 -20.52 -28.48 3.18
C GLN A 30 -20.73 -28.10 1.72
N GLU A 31 -21.85 -27.50 1.34
CA GLU A 31 -22.11 -27.11 -0.06
C GLU A 31 -21.40 -25.81 -0.44
N ILE A 32 -21.35 -24.85 0.48
CA ILE A 32 -20.52 -23.64 0.33
C ILE A 32 -19.04 -24.03 0.23
N ASN A 33 -18.55 -24.91 1.10
CA ASN A 33 -17.18 -25.41 1.05
C ASN A 33 -16.91 -26.23 -0.22
N LYS A 34 -17.90 -26.94 -0.77
CA LYS A 34 -17.80 -27.66 -2.04
C LYS A 34 -17.75 -26.70 -3.22
N GLN A 35 -18.62 -25.70 -3.26
CA GLN A 35 -18.60 -24.65 -4.30
C GLN A 35 -17.33 -23.81 -4.24
N ILE A 36 -16.83 -23.46 -3.05
CA ILE A 36 -15.54 -22.81 -2.87
C ILE A 36 -14.40 -23.71 -3.36
N LYS A 37 -14.40 -25.00 -3.03
CA LYS A 37 -13.40 -25.98 -3.51
C LYS A 37 -13.45 -26.21 -5.02
N GLU A 38 -14.62 -26.15 -5.64
CA GLU A 38 -14.77 -26.28 -7.09
C GLU A 38 -14.34 -24.99 -7.81
N ARG A 39 -14.67 -23.81 -7.30
CA ARG A 39 -14.15 -22.53 -7.80
C ARG A 39 -12.62 -22.43 -7.62
N ILE A 40 -12.09 -22.96 -6.54
CA ILE A 40 -10.64 -23.02 -6.27
C ILE A 40 -9.88 -23.91 -7.26
N LYS A 41 -10.55 -24.86 -7.93
CA LYS A 41 -9.93 -25.72 -8.96
C LYS A 41 -9.78 -25.04 -10.33
N MET A 42 -10.49 -23.95 -10.58
CA MET A 42 -10.31 -23.18 -11.81
C MET A 42 -9.08 -22.26 -11.65
N PRO A 43 -8.20 -22.17 -12.65
CA PRO A 43 -7.21 -21.09 -12.64
C PRO A 43 -7.99 -19.77 -12.56
N SER A 44 -7.59 -18.89 -11.66
CA SER A 44 -8.10 -17.51 -11.64
C SER A 44 -7.35 -16.74 -12.73
N PRO A 45 -7.87 -16.63 -13.96
CA PRO A 45 -7.14 -15.90 -14.98
C PRO A 45 -7.15 -14.44 -14.58
N LEU A 46 -5.96 -13.88 -14.36
CA LEU A 46 -5.80 -12.43 -14.36
C LEU A 46 -6.42 -11.90 -15.65
N PRO A 47 -7.22 -10.80 -15.59
CA PRO A 47 -7.74 -10.18 -16.78
C PRO A 47 -6.62 -9.85 -17.78
N SER A 48 -6.84 -10.15 -19.06
CA SER A 48 -5.92 -9.71 -20.10
C SER A 48 -5.89 -8.18 -20.17
N TYR A 49 -4.76 -7.64 -20.58
CA TYR A 49 -4.60 -6.20 -20.73
C TYR A 49 -3.90 -5.86 -22.04
N GLU A 50 -4.19 -4.66 -22.53
CA GLU A 50 -3.51 -4.10 -23.70
C GLU A 50 -2.72 -2.86 -23.28
N THR A 51 -1.57 -2.63 -23.92
CA THR A 51 -0.69 -1.50 -23.60
C THR A 51 -0.36 -0.68 -24.83
N LYS A 52 -0.16 0.62 -24.64
CA LYS A 52 0.33 1.53 -25.65
C LYS A 52 1.11 2.66 -25.03
N THR A 53 2.29 2.94 -25.55
CA THR A 53 3.09 4.11 -25.16
C THR A 53 2.91 5.24 -26.15
N LEU A 54 2.63 6.45 -25.69
CA LEU A 54 2.56 7.65 -26.51
C LEU A 54 3.97 8.16 -26.84
N LYS A 55 4.09 9.05 -27.84
CA LYS A 55 5.39 9.64 -28.24
C LYS A 55 6.08 10.42 -27.11
N ASN A 56 5.32 10.96 -26.17
CA ASN A 56 5.84 11.66 -24.99
C ASN A 56 6.18 10.71 -23.82
N GLY A 57 6.07 9.40 -24.02
CA GLY A 57 6.44 8.39 -23.03
C GLY A 57 5.33 7.97 -22.06
N LEU A 58 4.13 8.58 -22.10
CA LEU A 58 3.01 8.13 -21.28
C LEU A 58 2.65 6.69 -21.64
N GLU A 59 2.68 5.82 -20.65
CA GLU A 59 2.21 4.44 -20.75
C GLU A 59 0.70 4.39 -20.53
N ILE A 60 -0.02 3.69 -21.40
CA ILE A 60 -1.46 3.49 -21.26
C ILE A 60 -1.71 2.00 -21.17
N VAL A 61 -2.42 1.59 -20.15
CA VAL A 61 -2.81 0.20 -19.89
C VAL A 61 -4.33 0.12 -19.85
N VAL A 62 -4.91 -0.80 -20.60
CA VAL A 62 -6.35 -1.02 -20.62
C VAL A 62 -6.64 -2.46 -20.23
N ILE A 63 -7.49 -2.63 -19.23
CA ILE A 63 -7.88 -3.93 -18.69
C ILE A 63 -9.40 -4.07 -18.85
N PRO A 64 -9.87 -4.60 -20.00
CA PRO A 64 -11.29 -4.80 -20.23
C PRO A 64 -11.86 -5.86 -19.28
N LEU A 65 -12.90 -5.49 -18.53
CA LEU A 65 -13.66 -6.41 -17.70
C LEU A 65 -15.07 -6.56 -18.32
N LYS A 66 -15.34 -7.71 -18.90
CA LYS A 66 -16.64 -8.04 -19.47
C LYS A 66 -17.61 -8.46 -18.36
N ASN A 67 -17.96 -7.56 -17.48
CA ASN A 67 -18.80 -7.83 -16.30
C ASN A 67 -20.17 -7.11 -16.33
N GLU A 68 -20.48 -6.44 -17.44
CA GLU A 68 -21.78 -5.76 -17.68
C GLU A 68 -22.19 -4.79 -16.55
N THR A 69 -21.21 -4.27 -15.79
CA THR A 69 -21.51 -3.38 -14.66
C THR A 69 -21.64 -1.91 -15.06
N ASN A 70 -21.26 -1.56 -16.30
CA ASN A 70 -21.21 -0.19 -16.77
C ASN A 70 -20.30 0.73 -15.91
N VAL A 71 -19.35 0.16 -15.17
CA VAL A 71 -18.45 0.87 -14.26
C VAL A 71 -17.02 0.75 -14.74
N ILE A 72 -16.33 1.89 -14.73
CA ILE A 72 -14.90 1.98 -15.01
C ILE A 72 -14.14 2.57 -13.83
N SER A 73 -12.87 2.20 -13.73
CA SER A 73 -11.85 2.93 -12.99
C SER A 73 -10.88 3.54 -13.98
N THR A 74 -10.66 4.83 -13.88
CA THR A 74 -9.62 5.56 -14.61
C THR A 74 -8.59 5.98 -13.59
N ASP A 75 -7.39 5.46 -13.71
CA ASP A 75 -6.33 5.58 -12.71
C ASP A 75 -5.09 6.20 -13.35
N ILE A 76 -4.43 7.10 -12.65
CA ILE A 76 -3.10 7.58 -13.04
C ILE A 76 -2.11 7.32 -11.92
N PHE A 77 -1.02 6.65 -12.26
CA PHE A 77 0.09 6.37 -11.36
C PHE A 77 1.29 7.18 -11.82
N TYR A 78 1.88 7.94 -10.90
CA TYR A 78 3.17 8.59 -11.10
C TYR A 78 4.26 7.76 -10.42
N LYS A 79 5.36 7.49 -11.13
CA LYS A 79 6.54 6.74 -10.64
C LYS A 79 7.37 7.61 -9.67
N VAL A 80 6.70 8.16 -8.67
CA VAL A 80 7.26 9.04 -7.64
C VAL A 80 6.48 8.93 -6.34
N GLY A 81 7.19 8.77 -5.24
CA GLY A 81 6.67 8.74 -3.88
C GLY A 81 7.71 9.30 -2.92
N SER A 82 7.58 9.02 -1.62
CA SER A 82 8.52 9.53 -0.61
C SER A 82 9.96 9.05 -0.82
N ARG A 83 10.17 7.95 -1.55
CA ARG A 83 11.48 7.46 -1.96
C ARG A 83 12.27 8.46 -2.83
N ASN A 84 11.59 9.35 -3.51
CA ASN A 84 12.18 10.33 -4.41
C ASN A 84 12.48 11.68 -3.73
N GLU A 85 12.15 11.80 -2.46
CA GLU A 85 12.38 12.99 -1.66
C GLU A 85 13.82 13.03 -1.10
N VAL A 86 14.17 14.18 -0.56
CA VAL A 86 15.45 14.40 0.13
C VAL A 86 15.21 14.88 1.55
N MET A 87 16.15 14.61 2.45
CA MET A 87 16.10 15.11 3.81
C MET A 87 16.00 16.66 3.81
N GLY A 88 15.14 17.19 4.65
CA GLY A 88 14.78 18.62 4.68
C GLY A 88 13.58 18.98 3.81
N LYS A 89 13.14 18.06 2.93
CA LYS A 89 11.94 18.20 2.08
C LYS A 89 11.08 16.93 2.10
N THR A 90 11.07 16.22 3.22
CA THR A 90 10.27 14.98 3.36
C THR A 90 8.78 15.28 3.44
N GLY A 91 7.95 14.42 2.86
CA GLY A 91 6.50 14.60 2.79
C GLY A 91 6.00 15.45 1.61
N ILE A 92 6.91 15.94 0.76
CA ILE A 92 6.56 16.82 -0.36
C ILE A 92 5.74 16.10 -1.43
N ALA A 93 5.96 14.79 -1.62
CA ALA A 93 5.16 13.99 -2.54
C ALA A 93 3.69 13.91 -2.09
N HIS A 94 3.45 13.76 -0.78
CA HIS A 94 2.11 13.76 -0.20
C HIS A 94 1.47 15.16 -0.24
N MET A 95 2.25 16.21 0.04
CA MET A 95 1.76 17.58 -0.11
C MET A 95 1.35 17.89 -1.56
N LEU A 96 2.11 17.41 -2.54
CA LEU A 96 1.74 17.57 -3.95
C LEU A 96 0.47 16.77 -4.29
N GLU A 97 0.23 15.61 -3.68
CA GLU A 97 -1.03 14.88 -3.80
C GLU A 97 -2.22 15.77 -3.41
N HIS A 98 -2.15 16.45 -2.27
CA HIS A 98 -3.17 17.39 -1.81
C HIS A 98 -3.34 18.57 -2.78
N MET A 99 -2.22 19.15 -3.21
CA MET A 99 -2.24 20.29 -4.14
C MET A 99 -2.77 19.93 -5.52
N ASN A 100 -2.72 18.65 -5.91
CA ASN A 100 -3.22 18.19 -7.20
C ASN A 100 -4.75 18.34 -7.37
N PHE A 101 -5.49 18.48 -6.26
CA PHE A 101 -6.93 18.73 -6.25
C PHE A 101 -7.31 20.22 -6.14
N LYS A 102 -6.32 21.12 -6.19
CA LYS A 102 -6.55 22.58 -6.14
C LYS A 102 -6.83 23.12 -7.54
N SER A 103 -6.64 24.43 -7.75
CA SER A 103 -6.97 25.04 -9.04
C SER A 103 -6.01 24.65 -10.15
N THR A 104 -6.56 24.57 -11.34
CA THR A 104 -5.81 24.53 -12.58
C THR A 104 -6.04 25.79 -13.38
N LYS A 105 -5.37 25.92 -14.52
CA LYS A 105 -5.60 27.03 -15.46
C LYS A 105 -7.06 27.14 -15.90
N ASN A 106 -7.75 26.01 -16.04
CA ASN A 106 -9.11 25.94 -16.59
C ASN A 106 -10.18 25.56 -15.54
N LEU A 107 -9.78 25.10 -14.35
CA LEU A 107 -10.69 24.68 -13.27
C LEU A 107 -10.37 25.45 -11.99
N PRO A 108 -11.33 26.17 -11.38
CA PRO A 108 -11.19 26.71 -10.04
C PRO A 108 -10.95 25.59 -8.99
N ALA A 109 -10.43 25.95 -7.82
CA ALA A 109 -10.27 25.01 -6.72
C ALA A 109 -11.61 24.35 -6.33
N GLY A 110 -11.59 23.02 -6.15
CA GLY A 110 -12.77 22.20 -5.86
C GLY A 110 -13.65 21.87 -7.06
N GLU A 111 -13.39 22.44 -8.25
CA GLU A 111 -14.20 22.15 -9.44
C GLU A 111 -13.92 20.74 -9.98
N PHE A 112 -12.70 20.24 -9.85
CA PHE A 112 -12.39 18.84 -10.18
C PHE A 112 -13.33 17.86 -9.48
N ASP A 113 -13.49 18.01 -8.17
CA ASP A 113 -14.38 17.13 -7.37
C ASP A 113 -15.85 17.29 -7.75
N LYS A 114 -16.29 18.51 -8.06
CA LYS A 114 -17.65 18.77 -8.52
C LYS A 114 -17.91 18.12 -9.87
N GLU A 115 -16.96 18.23 -10.80
CA GLU A 115 -17.07 17.60 -12.12
C GLU A 115 -17.17 16.08 -12.00
N VAL A 116 -16.36 15.45 -11.14
CA VAL A 116 -16.46 14.00 -10.87
C VAL A 116 -17.79 13.64 -10.23
N LYS A 117 -18.22 14.38 -9.20
CA LYS A 117 -19.49 14.13 -8.51
C LYS A 117 -20.70 14.39 -9.39
N SER A 118 -20.66 15.38 -10.28
CA SER A 118 -21.77 15.73 -11.20
C SER A 118 -22.16 14.60 -12.13
N VAL A 119 -21.22 13.69 -12.42
CA VAL A 119 -21.43 12.50 -13.24
C VAL A 119 -21.59 11.21 -12.41
N GLY A 120 -21.88 11.34 -11.10
CA GLY A 120 -22.04 10.20 -10.20
C GLY A 120 -20.74 9.46 -9.89
N GLY A 121 -19.59 10.06 -10.20
CA GLY A 121 -18.26 9.48 -9.94
C GLY A 121 -17.79 9.72 -8.51
N VAL A 122 -16.77 8.98 -8.14
CA VAL A 122 -15.96 9.17 -6.92
C VAL A 122 -14.50 9.14 -7.26
N ASN A 123 -13.71 9.94 -6.57
CA ASN A 123 -12.27 10.01 -6.73
C ASN A 123 -11.55 9.93 -5.39
N ASN A 124 -10.32 9.54 -5.42
CA ASN A 124 -9.40 9.61 -4.28
C ASN A 124 -7.96 9.52 -4.78
N ALA A 125 -7.00 9.70 -3.87
CA ALA A 125 -5.59 9.52 -4.14
C ALA A 125 -4.86 8.88 -2.95
N SER A 126 -3.62 8.49 -3.18
CA SER A 126 -2.73 7.98 -2.15
C SER A 126 -1.28 8.14 -2.57
N THR A 127 -0.44 8.54 -1.62
CA THR A 127 1.02 8.56 -1.77
C THR A 127 1.63 7.41 -0.98
N SER A 128 2.45 6.61 -1.65
CA SER A 128 3.23 5.54 -1.05
C SER A 128 4.73 5.89 -1.01
N PHE A 129 5.56 4.95 -0.61
CA PHE A 129 7.01 5.10 -0.71
C PHE A 129 7.47 5.23 -2.17
N ASP A 130 6.90 4.44 -3.08
CA ASP A 130 7.40 4.26 -4.44
C ASP A 130 6.61 4.99 -5.51
N TYR A 131 5.36 5.33 -5.25
CA TYR A 131 4.46 5.92 -6.24
C TYR A 131 3.36 6.76 -5.61
N THR A 132 2.77 7.65 -6.42
CA THR A 132 1.54 8.37 -6.10
C THR A 132 0.46 7.94 -7.09
N HIS A 133 -0.73 7.63 -6.58
CA HIS A 133 -1.86 7.08 -7.32
C HIS A 133 -3.10 7.93 -7.13
N TYR A 134 -3.77 8.23 -8.24
CA TYR A 134 -5.06 8.92 -8.30
C TYR A 134 -6.05 8.04 -9.06
N TYR A 135 -7.30 7.97 -8.62
CA TYR A 135 -8.33 7.26 -9.36
C TYR A 135 -9.65 8.03 -9.42
N ILE A 136 -10.37 7.85 -10.54
CA ILE A 136 -11.76 8.22 -10.72
C ILE A 136 -12.54 6.95 -11.06
N LYS A 137 -13.53 6.61 -10.22
CA LYS A 137 -14.50 5.56 -10.51
C LYS A 137 -15.79 6.22 -11.00
N SER A 138 -16.26 5.82 -12.17
CA SER A 138 -17.48 6.40 -12.78
C SER A 138 -18.18 5.39 -13.69
N SER A 139 -19.30 5.81 -14.33
CA SER A 139 -19.86 5.02 -15.44
C SER A 139 -19.01 5.11 -16.69
N THR A 140 -19.12 4.13 -17.57
CA THR A 140 -18.40 4.01 -18.85
C THR A 140 -18.57 5.27 -19.74
N ASP A 141 -19.75 5.90 -19.72
CA ASP A 141 -20.03 7.12 -20.49
C ASP A 141 -19.09 8.29 -20.15
N ASN A 142 -18.50 8.26 -18.96
CA ASN A 142 -17.62 9.31 -18.45
C ASN A 142 -16.13 9.05 -18.71
N LEU A 143 -15.78 7.99 -19.47
CA LEU A 143 -14.40 7.65 -19.81
C LEU A 143 -13.59 8.86 -20.33
N LYS A 144 -14.14 9.53 -21.33
CA LYS A 144 -13.47 10.67 -21.96
C LYS A 144 -13.25 11.81 -20.95
N LYS A 145 -14.27 12.13 -20.14
CA LYS A 145 -14.21 13.19 -19.12
C LYS A 145 -13.14 12.87 -18.07
N SER A 146 -13.10 11.64 -17.56
CA SER A 146 -12.12 11.21 -16.57
C SER A 146 -10.68 11.33 -17.09
N ILE A 147 -10.45 10.95 -18.36
CA ILE A 147 -9.13 11.08 -19.02
C ILE A 147 -8.75 12.56 -19.23
N GLU A 148 -9.70 13.41 -19.65
CA GLU A 148 -9.47 14.84 -19.84
C GLU A 148 -9.18 15.56 -18.53
N LEU A 149 -9.84 15.19 -17.43
CA LEU A 149 -9.58 15.73 -16.10
C LEU A 149 -8.14 15.44 -15.64
N TYR A 150 -7.63 14.22 -15.82
CA TYR A 150 -6.22 13.91 -15.48
C TYR A 150 -5.21 14.62 -16.38
N ALA A 151 -5.52 14.81 -17.66
CA ALA A 151 -4.65 15.58 -18.54
C ALA A 151 -4.61 17.08 -18.12
N GLU A 152 -5.74 17.61 -17.63
CA GLU A 152 -5.81 18.95 -17.06
C GLU A 152 -4.94 19.09 -15.82
N LEU A 153 -5.06 18.15 -14.86
CA LEU A 153 -4.22 18.17 -13.64
C LEU A 153 -2.73 18.05 -13.98
N MET A 154 -2.35 17.17 -14.90
CA MET A 154 -0.94 17.00 -15.28
C MET A 154 -0.32 18.23 -15.91
N GLN A 155 -1.09 18.94 -16.76
CA GLN A 155 -0.55 20.02 -17.59
C GLN A 155 -0.74 21.41 -16.99
N ASN A 156 -1.85 21.65 -16.30
CA ASN A 156 -2.37 22.99 -16.04
C ASN A 156 -2.53 23.31 -14.55
N LEU A 157 -1.95 22.52 -13.67
CA LEU A 157 -2.01 22.76 -12.22
C LEU A 157 -1.36 24.10 -11.89
N ASN A 158 -2.06 24.98 -11.17
CA ASN A 158 -1.60 26.34 -10.89
C ASN A 158 -0.52 26.42 -9.82
N LEU A 159 -0.63 25.61 -8.77
CA LEU A 159 0.25 25.58 -7.59
C LEU A 159 0.46 26.99 -7.00
N LYS A 160 -0.64 27.63 -6.61
CA LYS A 160 -0.63 28.97 -6.04
C LYS A 160 -0.27 28.94 -4.55
N ASP A 161 0.50 29.94 -4.09
CA ASP A 161 0.88 30.04 -2.69
C ASP A 161 -0.34 30.23 -1.77
N GLU A 162 -1.33 31.00 -2.19
CA GLU A 162 -2.59 31.22 -1.49
C GLU A 162 -3.45 29.97 -1.29
N GLU A 163 -3.26 28.93 -2.11
CA GLU A 163 -3.89 27.61 -1.96
C GLU A 163 -2.99 26.65 -1.17
N PHE A 164 -1.68 26.83 -1.25
CA PHE A 164 -0.68 26.02 -0.58
C PHE A 164 -0.65 26.27 0.94
N GLN A 165 -0.68 27.53 1.37
CA GLN A 165 -0.54 27.84 2.79
C GLN A 165 -1.63 27.19 3.67
N PRO A 166 -2.93 27.31 3.35
CA PRO A 166 -3.99 26.62 4.09
C PRO A 166 -3.86 25.09 4.00
N GLU A 167 -3.45 24.55 2.85
CA GLU A 167 -3.32 23.10 2.68
C GLU A 167 -2.15 22.51 3.45
N ARG A 168 -1.05 23.27 3.60
CA ARG A 168 0.05 22.90 4.50
C ARG A 168 -0.41 22.77 5.94
N ASP A 169 -1.34 23.61 6.38
CA ASP A 169 -1.94 23.50 7.72
C ASP A 169 -2.80 22.24 7.83
N VAL A 170 -3.55 21.86 6.77
CA VAL A 170 -4.31 20.62 6.72
C VAL A 170 -3.37 19.40 6.84
N VAL A 171 -2.28 19.37 6.08
CA VAL A 171 -1.28 18.28 6.16
C VAL A 171 -0.59 18.27 7.53
N THR A 172 -0.36 19.44 8.14
CA THR A 172 0.18 19.54 9.51
C THR A 172 -0.76 18.87 10.53
N GLU A 173 -2.08 19.15 10.44
CA GLU A 173 -3.06 18.53 11.33
C GLU A 173 -3.22 17.02 11.05
N GLU A 174 -3.16 16.61 9.79
CA GLU A 174 -3.15 15.18 9.43
C GLU A 174 -1.94 14.46 10.03
N ARG A 175 -0.74 15.06 9.94
CA ARG A 175 0.46 14.56 10.60
C ARG A 175 0.27 14.42 12.10
N ARG A 176 -0.29 15.42 12.75
CA ARG A 176 -0.60 15.36 14.19
C ARG A 176 -1.54 14.22 14.50
N TRP A 177 -2.65 14.14 13.77
CA TRP A 177 -3.68 13.15 14.02
C TRP A 177 -3.24 11.71 13.72
N ARG A 178 -2.59 11.49 12.58
CA ARG A 178 -2.17 10.14 12.16
C ARG A 178 -0.92 9.65 12.86
N THR A 179 -0.03 10.56 13.23
CA THR A 179 1.32 10.20 13.71
C THR A 179 1.59 10.75 15.10
N ASP A 180 1.61 12.08 15.26
CA ASP A 180 2.18 12.65 16.48
C ASP A 180 1.30 12.41 17.71
N ASN A 181 -0.02 12.43 17.58
CA ASN A 181 -1.00 12.16 18.63
C ASN A 181 -1.53 10.71 18.64
N ASN A 182 -1.09 9.88 17.70
CA ASN A 182 -1.45 8.46 17.61
C ASN A 182 -0.25 7.60 18.01
N PRO A 183 -0.27 6.92 19.18
CA PRO A 183 0.87 6.13 19.62
C PRO A 183 1.31 5.05 18.64
N LEU A 184 0.36 4.36 17.98
CA LEU A 184 0.69 3.33 16.99
C LEU A 184 1.26 3.94 15.71
N GLY A 185 0.68 5.05 15.23
CA GLY A 185 1.19 5.80 14.08
C GLY A 185 2.59 6.36 14.34
N TYR A 186 2.82 6.85 15.56
CA TYR A 186 4.13 7.34 15.98
C TYR A 186 5.16 6.21 16.04
N LEU A 187 4.79 5.06 16.61
CA LEU A 187 5.66 3.88 16.63
C LEU A 187 6.02 3.43 15.21
N TYR A 188 5.03 3.40 14.30
CA TYR A 188 5.25 3.07 12.89
C TYR A 188 6.23 4.04 12.23
N PHE A 189 6.01 5.35 12.37
CA PHE A 189 6.91 6.37 11.85
C PHE A 189 8.34 6.20 12.38
N ARG A 190 8.48 6.02 13.71
CA ARG A 190 9.78 5.85 14.35
C ARG A 190 10.48 4.54 13.96
N LEU A 191 9.71 3.50 13.58
CA LEU A 191 10.27 2.25 13.09
C LEU A 191 11.14 2.50 11.86
N PHE A 192 10.64 3.23 10.87
CA PHE A 192 11.39 3.56 9.65
C PHE A 192 12.61 4.43 9.93
N ASN A 193 12.47 5.42 10.81
CA ASN A 193 13.60 6.28 11.21
C ASN A 193 14.74 5.52 11.90
N ASN A 194 14.48 4.35 12.43
CA ASN A 194 15.51 3.55 13.10
C ASN A 194 15.93 2.34 12.27
N ALA A 195 15.06 1.80 11.42
CA ALA A 195 15.39 0.68 10.55
C ALA A 195 16.35 1.09 9.44
N TYR A 196 16.10 2.22 8.79
CA TYR A 196 16.96 2.74 7.74
C TYR A 196 17.90 3.82 8.26
N LEU A 197 19.13 3.78 7.79
CA LEU A 197 20.16 4.78 8.11
C LEU A 197 20.28 5.85 7.02
N TYR A 198 20.28 5.43 5.77
CA TYR A 198 20.65 6.26 4.63
C TYR A 198 19.60 6.31 3.52
N HIS A 199 18.87 5.21 3.28
CA HIS A 199 17.89 5.12 2.21
C HIS A 199 16.66 6.02 2.51
N PRO A 200 16.01 6.65 1.52
CA PRO A 200 14.82 7.49 1.72
C PRO A 200 13.61 6.77 2.32
N TYR A 201 13.60 5.44 2.42
CA TYR A 201 12.62 4.73 3.25
C TYR A 201 12.77 5.02 4.76
N HIS A 202 13.77 5.83 5.13
CA HIS A 202 13.95 6.35 6.49
C HIS A 202 12.76 7.18 7.00
N TRP A 203 11.95 7.75 6.13
CA TRP A 203 10.71 8.47 6.49
C TRP A 203 9.50 7.91 5.75
N THR A 204 8.33 8.04 6.39
CA THR A 204 7.05 7.68 5.78
C THR A 204 6.53 8.81 4.87
N PRO A 205 5.58 8.55 3.96
CA PRO A 205 5.08 9.56 3.03
C PRO A 205 4.57 10.87 3.65
N ILE A 206 4.13 10.85 4.91
CA ILE A 206 3.71 12.08 5.61
C ILE A 206 4.89 13.01 5.93
N GLY A 207 6.12 12.54 5.93
CA GLY A 207 7.32 13.33 6.21
C GLY A 207 7.55 13.72 7.67
N PHE A 208 8.60 14.49 7.91
CA PHE A 208 8.90 15.07 9.23
C PHE A 208 8.16 16.39 9.45
N MET A 209 7.65 16.63 10.67
CA MET A 209 6.93 17.86 11.01
C MET A 209 7.76 19.14 10.73
N ASN A 210 9.08 19.10 10.96
CA ASN A 210 9.92 20.27 10.71
C ASN A 210 10.01 20.60 9.21
N ASP A 211 10.05 19.58 8.36
CA ASP A 211 10.07 19.77 6.90
C ASP A 211 8.73 20.33 6.43
N ILE A 212 7.60 19.79 6.92
CA ILE A 212 6.25 20.28 6.61
C ILE A 212 6.13 21.79 6.88
N ARG A 213 6.69 22.26 7.99
CA ARG A 213 6.63 23.68 8.38
C ARG A 213 7.50 24.58 7.52
N THR A 214 8.52 24.03 6.87
CA THR A 214 9.51 24.81 6.11
C THR A 214 9.34 24.71 4.60
N TRP A 215 8.43 23.88 4.09
CA TRP A 215 8.15 23.81 2.66
C TRP A 215 7.72 25.17 2.10
N THR A 216 8.14 25.46 0.90
CA THR A 216 7.70 26.59 0.09
C THR A 216 6.90 26.13 -1.10
N ILE A 217 6.09 27.00 -1.69
CA ILE A 217 5.37 26.66 -2.91
C ILE A 217 6.34 26.37 -4.08
N ASP A 218 7.52 26.94 -4.08
CA ASP A 218 8.52 26.68 -5.11
C ASP A 218 9.10 25.29 -5.00
N ASP A 219 9.23 24.72 -3.79
CA ASP A 219 9.60 23.32 -3.60
C ASP A 219 8.56 22.39 -4.24
N ILE A 220 7.27 22.69 -4.07
CA ILE A 220 6.16 21.92 -4.67
C ILE A 220 6.18 22.05 -6.19
N ARG A 221 6.39 23.25 -6.72
CA ARG A 221 6.49 23.52 -8.16
C ARG A 221 7.66 22.76 -8.80
N GLU A 222 8.81 22.78 -8.15
CA GLU A 222 10.00 22.05 -8.61
C GLU A 222 9.74 20.53 -8.63
N PHE A 223 9.16 19.99 -7.56
CA PHE A 223 8.83 18.57 -7.45
C PHE A 223 7.78 18.15 -8.50
N HIS A 224 6.71 18.94 -8.69
CA HIS A 224 5.73 18.72 -9.74
C HIS A 224 6.38 18.74 -11.11
N LYS A 225 7.14 19.78 -11.45
CA LYS A 225 7.84 19.92 -12.73
C LYS A 225 8.76 18.74 -13.02
N THR A 226 9.42 18.22 -11.98
CA THR A 226 10.38 17.11 -12.11
C THR A 226 9.68 15.78 -12.36
N TYR A 227 8.61 15.49 -11.64
CA TYR A 227 8.05 14.14 -11.58
C TYR A 227 6.68 13.98 -12.22
N TYR A 228 5.85 15.03 -12.31
CA TYR A 228 4.49 14.95 -12.86
C TYR A 228 4.49 15.23 -14.35
N GLN A 229 5.03 14.30 -15.11
CA GLN A 229 5.15 14.40 -16.56
C GLN A 229 4.87 13.06 -17.24
N PRO A 230 4.50 13.07 -18.55
CA PRO A 230 4.02 11.88 -19.25
C PRO A 230 4.94 10.66 -19.17
N ASN A 231 6.25 10.83 -19.34
CA ASN A 231 7.22 9.72 -19.32
C ASN A 231 7.47 9.12 -17.92
N ASN A 232 6.86 9.73 -16.89
CA ASN A 232 6.90 9.23 -15.51
C ASN A 232 5.54 8.77 -15.00
N ALA A 233 4.56 8.61 -15.90
CA ALA A 233 3.19 8.26 -15.54
C ALA A 233 2.67 7.05 -16.32
N ILE A 234 1.74 6.34 -15.70
CA ILE A 234 0.97 5.25 -16.30
C ILE A 234 -0.51 5.58 -16.13
N LEU A 235 -1.24 5.66 -17.23
CA LEU A 235 -2.69 5.76 -17.25
C LEU A 235 -3.27 4.34 -17.35
N ILE A 236 -4.07 3.94 -16.37
CA ILE A 236 -4.74 2.64 -16.37
C ILE A 236 -6.24 2.85 -16.47
N VAL A 237 -6.90 2.16 -17.37
CA VAL A 237 -8.36 2.17 -17.48
C VAL A 237 -8.85 0.72 -17.39
N THR A 238 -9.69 0.49 -16.40
CA THR A 238 -10.21 -0.86 -16.10
C THR A 238 -11.72 -0.85 -16.03
N GLY A 239 -12.36 -1.84 -16.62
CA GLY A 239 -13.82 -2.00 -16.58
C GLY A 239 -14.42 -2.31 -17.93
N ASP A 240 -15.68 -1.95 -18.13
CA ASP A 240 -16.39 -2.20 -19.38
C ASP A 240 -16.01 -1.17 -20.44
N VAL A 241 -14.86 -1.39 -21.07
CA VAL A 241 -14.26 -0.43 -22.04
C VAL A 241 -13.67 -1.14 -23.25
N GLU A 242 -13.71 -0.43 -24.39
CA GLU A 242 -13.01 -0.85 -25.60
C GLU A 242 -11.62 -0.20 -25.67
N PRO A 243 -10.52 -0.99 -25.77
CA PRO A 243 -9.15 -0.47 -25.75
C PRO A 243 -8.89 0.62 -26.79
N LYS A 244 -9.46 0.49 -27.99
CA LYS A 244 -9.30 1.48 -29.07
C LYS A 244 -9.83 2.85 -28.68
N GLU A 245 -10.93 2.93 -27.96
CA GLU A 245 -11.53 4.18 -27.49
C GLU A 245 -10.68 4.83 -26.40
N VAL A 246 -10.19 4.02 -25.45
CA VAL A 246 -9.27 4.51 -24.42
C VAL A 246 -7.99 5.08 -25.04
N PHE A 247 -7.34 4.33 -25.93
CA PHE A 247 -6.11 4.80 -26.60
C PHE A 247 -6.34 6.07 -27.42
N LYS A 248 -7.49 6.18 -28.10
CA LYS A 248 -7.85 7.39 -28.87
C LYS A 248 -8.05 8.59 -27.95
N SER A 249 -8.80 8.43 -26.88
CA SER A 249 -9.09 9.48 -25.88
C SER A 249 -7.81 9.92 -25.16
N ALA A 250 -7.01 8.99 -24.68
CA ALA A 250 -5.74 9.28 -24.03
C ALA A 250 -4.74 9.99 -24.99
N LYS A 251 -4.62 9.54 -26.23
CA LYS A 251 -3.79 10.24 -27.24
C LYS A 251 -4.26 11.65 -27.48
N LYS A 252 -5.58 11.90 -27.53
CA LYS A 252 -6.14 13.25 -27.72
C LYS A 252 -5.84 14.16 -26.55
N ALA A 253 -6.00 13.67 -25.31
CA ALA A 253 -5.84 14.44 -24.08
C ALA A 253 -4.35 14.67 -23.73
N PHE A 254 -3.53 13.63 -23.74
CA PHE A 254 -2.14 13.69 -23.28
C PHE A 254 -1.10 13.86 -24.37
N GLY A 255 -1.42 13.56 -25.63
CA GLY A 255 -0.42 13.44 -26.71
C GLY A 255 0.36 14.71 -27.03
N LYS A 256 -0.12 15.87 -26.62
CA LYS A 256 0.55 17.18 -26.82
C LYS A 256 1.30 17.67 -25.57
N ILE A 257 1.12 17.00 -24.42
CA ILE A 257 1.81 17.36 -23.17
C ILE A 257 3.29 17.02 -23.36
N LYS A 258 4.15 17.98 -23.10
CA LYS A 258 5.60 17.83 -23.22
C LYS A 258 6.19 17.41 -21.89
N ASN A 259 7.25 16.62 -21.94
CA ASN A 259 8.07 16.37 -20.77
C ASN A 259 8.89 17.62 -20.42
N SER A 260 9.12 17.83 -19.13
CA SER A 260 9.87 19.00 -18.63
C SER A 260 11.38 18.70 -18.49
N GLY A 261 11.79 17.44 -18.53
CA GLY A 261 13.18 17.03 -18.40
C GLY A 261 13.36 15.54 -18.14
N GLU A 262 14.56 15.16 -17.77
CA GLU A 262 14.88 13.80 -17.34
C GLU A 262 14.38 13.56 -15.91
N ILE A 263 13.93 12.33 -15.64
CA ILE A 263 13.54 11.91 -14.30
C ILE A 263 14.80 11.51 -13.51
N PRO A 264 15.07 12.15 -12.37
CA PRO A 264 16.22 11.78 -11.54
C PRO A 264 16.11 10.33 -11.07
N LYS A 265 17.21 9.58 -11.19
CA LYS A 265 17.27 8.21 -10.68
C LYS A 265 17.63 8.23 -9.20
N VAL A 266 16.87 7.50 -8.40
CA VAL A 266 17.25 7.24 -7.00
C VAL A 266 18.45 6.29 -6.99
N LYS A 267 19.52 6.70 -6.31
CA LYS A 267 20.82 5.97 -6.27
C LYS A 267 21.21 5.58 -4.84
N PHE A 268 20.32 5.80 -3.88
CA PHE A 268 20.60 5.48 -2.49
C PHE A 268 20.53 3.98 -2.26
N VAL A 269 21.55 3.43 -1.63
CA VAL A 269 21.62 2.02 -1.24
C VAL A 269 21.79 1.98 0.28
N GLU A 270 20.85 1.33 0.95
CA GLU A 270 20.95 1.16 2.41
C GLU A 270 22.17 0.30 2.73
N PRO A 271 23.08 0.73 3.63
CA PRO A 271 24.15 -0.12 4.10
C PRO A 271 23.60 -1.32 4.87
N GLU A 272 24.37 -2.41 4.88
CA GLU A 272 24.00 -3.59 5.67
C GLU A 272 23.98 -3.24 7.16
N GLN A 273 22.97 -3.72 7.87
CA GLN A 273 22.87 -3.51 9.31
C GLN A 273 23.83 -4.43 10.06
N ASP A 274 24.80 -3.85 10.78
CA ASP A 274 25.89 -4.58 11.44
C ASP A 274 25.53 -5.14 12.81
N GLY A 275 24.49 -4.59 13.46
CA GLY A 275 24.08 -5.01 14.80
C GLY A 275 22.60 -4.74 15.08
N ALA A 276 22.07 -5.38 16.11
CA ALA A 276 20.71 -5.16 16.57
C ALA A 276 20.53 -3.74 17.10
N LYS A 277 19.42 -3.09 16.71
CA LYS A 277 19.00 -1.80 17.25
C LYS A 277 17.82 -1.98 18.20
N ARG A 278 17.89 -1.36 19.39
CA ARG A 278 16.79 -1.36 20.35
C ARG A 278 16.51 0.06 20.84
N VAL A 279 15.28 0.51 20.66
CA VAL A 279 14.85 1.86 21.02
C VAL A 279 13.63 1.81 21.94
N ILE A 280 13.72 2.51 23.06
CA ILE A 280 12.59 2.73 23.96
C ILE A 280 12.05 4.13 23.73
N ILE A 281 10.76 4.22 23.45
CA ILE A 281 10.04 5.48 23.21
C ILE A 281 9.09 5.70 24.38
N HIS A 282 9.13 6.87 25.00
CA HIS A 282 8.16 7.28 25.99
C HIS A 282 7.15 8.22 25.36
N LYS A 283 5.85 7.89 25.45
CA LYS A 283 4.76 8.66 24.88
C LYS A 283 3.50 8.47 25.72
N ASP A 284 2.61 9.45 25.69
CA ASP A 284 1.29 9.31 26.29
C ASP A 284 0.52 8.18 25.56
N SER A 285 0.31 7.10 26.29
CA SER A 285 -0.37 5.88 25.82
C SER A 285 -0.88 5.07 27.00
N GLU A 286 -2.08 4.55 26.89
CA GLU A 286 -2.69 3.68 27.91
C GLU A 286 -1.99 2.32 28.04
N VAL A 287 -1.37 1.87 26.94
CA VAL A 287 -0.76 0.55 26.81
C VAL A 287 0.61 0.61 26.15
N GLU A 288 1.43 -0.39 26.40
CA GLU A 288 2.69 -0.54 25.68
C GLU A 288 2.47 -1.08 24.28
N MET A 289 3.37 -0.75 23.37
CA MET A 289 3.36 -1.23 21.98
C MET A 289 4.75 -1.69 21.58
N LEU A 290 4.80 -2.64 20.66
CA LEU A 290 6.02 -3.24 20.16
C LEU A 290 6.05 -3.17 18.62
N ALA A 291 7.23 -2.87 18.06
CA ALA A 291 7.54 -3.11 16.66
C ALA A 291 8.89 -3.81 16.54
N ILE A 292 8.97 -4.86 15.71
CA ILE A 292 10.21 -5.55 15.36
C ILE A 292 10.28 -5.61 13.84
N THR A 293 11.46 -5.34 13.28
CA THR A 293 11.63 -5.44 11.84
C THR A 293 12.98 -6.03 11.43
N PHE A 294 12.97 -6.61 10.24
CA PHE A 294 14.13 -7.19 9.56
C PHE A 294 14.18 -6.67 8.13
N HIS A 295 15.37 -6.36 7.62
CA HIS A 295 15.54 -6.04 6.21
C HIS A 295 15.26 -7.26 5.34
N ILE A 296 14.52 -7.04 4.25
CA ILE A 296 14.16 -8.05 3.25
C ILE A 296 14.47 -7.50 1.85
N PRO A 297 14.59 -8.36 0.82
CA PRO A 297 14.90 -7.90 -0.53
C PRO A 297 13.77 -7.09 -1.16
N ASP A 298 14.04 -6.54 -2.34
CA ASP A 298 13.07 -5.84 -3.17
C ASP A 298 11.93 -6.76 -3.69
N PHE A 299 10.90 -6.15 -4.29
CA PHE A 299 9.68 -6.86 -4.71
C PHE A 299 9.88 -7.89 -5.83
N LYS A 300 11.02 -7.86 -6.55
CA LYS A 300 11.34 -8.81 -7.63
C LYS A 300 12.04 -10.06 -7.13
N ASP A 301 12.57 -10.04 -5.91
CA ASP A 301 13.30 -11.20 -5.38
C ASP A 301 12.37 -12.40 -5.20
N LYS A 302 12.87 -13.55 -5.65
CA LYS A 302 12.16 -14.85 -5.55
C LYS A 302 11.75 -15.26 -4.13
N ASP A 303 12.35 -14.67 -3.11
CA ASP A 303 12.01 -14.96 -1.73
C ASP A 303 10.78 -14.17 -1.24
N GLN A 304 10.35 -13.12 -1.97
CA GLN A 304 9.18 -12.31 -1.62
C GLN A 304 7.89 -13.15 -1.51
N VAL A 305 7.65 -14.05 -2.44
CA VAL A 305 6.48 -14.95 -2.36
C VAL A 305 6.52 -15.80 -1.09
N THR A 306 7.71 -16.29 -0.71
CA THR A 306 7.85 -17.07 0.53
C THR A 306 7.70 -16.20 1.77
N LEU A 307 8.17 -14.95 1.76
CA LEU A 307 7.96 -13.96 2.82
C LEU A 307 6.47 -13.65 2.98
N SER A 308 5.72 -13.53 1.89
CA SER A 308 4.26 -13.37 1.92
C SER A 308 3.58 -14.60 2.54
N VAL A 309 4.01 -15.82 2.19
CA VAL A 309 3.51 -17.04 2.82
C VAL A 309 3.82 -17.07 4.31
N ILE A 310 5.00 -16.64 4.74
CA ILE A 310 5.36 -16.51 6.17
C ILE A 310 4.46 -15.49 6.88
N SER A 311 4.20 -14.35 6.25
CA SER A 311 3.26 -13.35 6.76
C SER A 311 1.88 -13.95 7.00
N GLU A 312 1.37 -14.73 6.05
CA GLU A 312 0.07 -15.40 6.16
C GLU A 312 0.03 -16.47 7.26
N ILE A 313 1.10 -17.28 7.43
CA ILE A 313 1.21 -18.26 8.52
C ILE A 313 1.16 -17.56 9.88
N LEU A 314 1.89 -16.46 10.00
CA LEU A 314 2.04 -15.74 11.26
C LEU A 314 0.80 -14.91 11.62
N PHE A 315 0.17 -14.25 10.65
CA PHE A 315 -0.82 -13.22 10.95
C PHE A 315 -2.18 -13.39 10.26
N SER A 316 -2.33 -14.09 9.15
CA SER A 316 -3.60 -14.07 8.42
C SER A 316 -4.75 -14.79 9.11
N GLY A 317 -5.72 -13.99 9.62
CA GLY A 317 -6.96 -14.46 10.23
C GLY A 317 -6.77 -15.11 11.60
N LYS A 318 -7.89 -15.49 12.23
CA LYS A 318 -7.92 -16.03 13.60
C LYS A 318 -7.18 -17.36 13.78
N SER A 319 -6.91 -18.06 12.70
CA SER A 319 -6.19 -19.35 12.73
C SER A 319 -4.67 -19.21 12.57
N SER A 320 -4.14 -18.01 12.41
CA SER A 320 -2.69 -17.75 12.33
C SER A 320 -1.98 -17.95 13.66
N ARG A 321 -0.65 -18.16 13.59
CA ARG A 321 0.12 -18.52 14.80
C ARG A 321 0.12 -17.41 15.84
N LEU A 322 0.39 -16.17 15.44
CA LEU A 322 0.45 -15.04 16.37
C LEU A 322 -0.93 -14.71 16.93
N TYR A 323 -1.98 -14.76 16.12
CA TYR A 323 -3.33 -14.52 16.63
C TYR A 323 -3.72 -15.54 17.71
N LYS A 324 -3.55 -16.85 17.41
CA LYS A 324 -3.85 -17.91 18.37
C LYS A 324 -3.08 -17.79 19.69
N GLU A 325 -1.77 -17.52 19.60
CA GLU A 325 -0.94 -17.49 20.82
C GLU A 325 -1.11 -16.19 21.60
N LEU A 326 -1.08 -15.03 20.92
CA LEU A 326 -1.06 -13.73 21.57
C LEU A 326 -2.46 -13.19 21.90
N VAL A 327 -3.46 -13.43 21.03
CA VAL A 327 -4.81 -12.92 21.23
C VAL A 327 -5.70 -13.92 21.93
N ASP A 328 -5.85 -15.15 21.39
CA ASP A 328 -6.82 -16.12 21.90
C ASP A 328 -6.36 -16.78 23.20
N LYS A 329 -5.15 -17.41 23.19
CA LYS A 329 -4.70 -18.24 24.33
C LYS A 329 -4.17 -17.40 25.48
N LYS A 330 -3.19 -16.53 25.20
CA LYS A 330 -2.46 -15.79 26.23
C LYS A 330 -3.04 -14.42 26.55
N ARG A 331 -3.88 -13.90 25.68
CA ARG A 331 -4.52 -12.59 25.80
C ARG A 331 -3.52 -11.46 26.11
N LEU A 332 -2.37 -11.49 25.46
CA LEU A 332 -1.30 -10.52 25.67
C LEU A 332 -1.50 -9.24 24.88
N VAL A 333 -2.20 -9.32 23.75
CA VAL A 333 -2.39 -8.20 22.85
C VAL A 333 -3.84 -8.06 22.40
N ASN A 334 -4.27 -6.83 22.10
CA ASN A 334 -5.53 -6.59 21.42
C ASN A 334 -5.37 -6.65 19.88
N SER A 335 -4.17 -6.36 19.40
CA SER A 335 -3.85 -6.46 17.98
C SER A 335 -2.39 -6.86 17.76
N VAL A 336 -2.16 -7.65 16.70
CA VAL A 336 -0.83 -8.01 16.23
C VAL A 336 -0.84 -8.03 14.71
N TYR A 337 0.24 -7.61 14.09
CA TYR A 337 0.43 -7.59 12.64
C TYR A 337 1.80 -8.16 12.28
N ALA A 338 1.87 -8.85 11.16
CA ALA A 338 3.12 -9.29 10.57
C ALA A 338 2.97 -9.24 9.03
N TYR A 339 3.82 -8.49 8.35
CA TYR A 339 3.77 -8.38 6.89
C TYR A 339 5.13 -8.03 6.30
N ASN A 340 5.34 -8.41 5.04
CA ASN A 340 6.47 -8.02 4.23
C ASN A 340 6.11 -6.81 3.37
N MET A 341 7.03 -5.88 3.25
CA MET A 341 6.93 -4.76 2.30
C MET A 341 7.49 -5.19 0.94
N GLU A 342 6.71 -4.96 -0.10
CA GLU A 342 7.09 -5.19 -1.49
C GLU A 342 7.39 -3.85 -2.15
N ASN A 343 8.60 -3.35 -1.95
CA ASN A 343 9.03 -2.05 -2.46
C ASN A 343 10.01 -2.21 -3.63
N ILE A 344 10.26 -1.11 -4.39
CA ILE A 344 11.24 -1.07 -5.49
C ILE A 344 12.65 -1.39 -4.99
N ASP A 345 13.03 -0.87 -3.83
CA ASP A 345 14.31 -1.18 -3.15
C ASP A 345 14.06 -2.11 -1.97
N PRO A 346 15.11 -2.70 -1.37
CA PRO A 346 14.99 -3.57 -0.22
C PRO A 346 14.12 -2.99 0.90
N GLY A 347 13.08 -3.74 1.25
CA GLY A 347 12.05 -3.36 2.21
C GLY A 347 12.27 -3.94 3.60
N LEU A 348 11.19 -3.98 4.37
CA LEU A 348 11.17 -4.52 5.73
C LEU A 348 10.13 -5.63 5.85
N PHE A 349 10.44 -6.66 6.66
CA PHE A 349 9.43 -7.51 7.26
C PHE A 349 9.13 -6.94 8.64
N ILE A 350 7.89 -6.57 8.88
CA ILE A 350 7.46 -5.82 10.06
C ILE A 350 6.54 -6.66 10.92
N PHE A 351 6.82 -6.70 12.22
CA PHE A 351 5.92 -7.15 13.27
C PHE A 351 5.52 -5.95 14.11
N MET A 352 4.22 -5.79 14.37
CA MET A 352 3.71 -4.77 15.28
C MET A 352 2.65 -5.36 16.20
N ALA A 353 2.65 -4.97 17.46
CA ALA A 353 1.67 -5.41 18.44
C ALA A 353 1.28 -4.28 19.39
N THR A 354 -0.01 -4.26 19.77
CA THR A 354 -0.53 -3.41 20.83
C THR A 354 -0.89 -4.29 22.01
N CYS A 355 -0.21 -4.10 23.12
CA CYS A 355 -0.39 -4.87 24.32
C CYS A 355 -1.76 -4.64 24.97
N ASN A 356 -2.27 -5.63 25.69
CA ASN A 356 -3.41 -5.42 26.56
C ASN A 356 -2.98 -4.62 27.83
N PRO A 357 -3.90 -3.94 28.52
CA PRO A 357 -3.59 -3.21 29.75
C PRO A 357 -2.83 -4.08 30.75
N GLY A 358 -1.73 -3.54 31.29
CA GLY A 358 -0.87 -4.22 32.27
C GLY A 358 0.12 -5.24 31.68
N VAL A 359 0.08 -5.51 30.38
CA VAL A 359 1.03 -6.41 29.71
C VAL A 359 2.25 -5.60 29.24
N LYS A 360 3.45 -6.10 29.56
CA LYS A 360 4.72 -5.51 29.13
C LYS A 360 5.04 -5.95 27.70
N ALA A 361 5.55 -5.02 26.90
CA ALA A 361 5.93 -5.28 25.51
C ALA A 361 7.01 -6.36 25.39
N GLU A 362 7.91 -6.46 26.35
CA GLU A 362 8.94 -7.50 26.39
C GLU A 362 8.36 -8.92 26.50
N THR A 363 7.20 -9.09 27.15
CA THR A 363 6.49 -10.38 27.20
C THR A 363 5.94 -10.76 25.83
N VAL A 364 5.41 -9.78 25.08
CA VAL A 364 4.92 -9.96 23.72
C VAL A 364 6.08 -10.24 22.77
N GLU A 365 7.18 -9.51 22.91
CA GLU A 365 8.42 -9.74 22.15
C GLU A 365 8.92 -11.16 22.28
N ALA A 366 9.03 -11.67 23.52
CA ALA A 366 9.48 -13.04 23.77
C ALA A 366 8.63 -14.09 23.05
N GLU A 367 7.32 -13.87 22.95
CA GLU A 367 6.44 -14.79 22.25
C GLU A 367 6.58 -14.67 20.72
N ILE A 368 6.72 -13.46 20.17
CA ILE A 368 7.00 -13.25 18.74
C ILE A 368 8.33 -13.92 18.36
N VAL A 369 9.38 -13.69 19.16
CA VAL A 369 10.70 -14.36 18.99
C VAL A 369 10.56 -15.87 19.00
N LYS A 370 9.75 -16.43 19.91
CA LYS A 370 9.47 -17.87 19.96
C LYS A 370 8.81 -18.36 18.68
N GLN A 371 7.79 -17.67 18.15
CA GLN A 371 7.12 -18.06 16.92
C GLN A 371 8.05 -17.99 15.69
N ILE A 372 8.92 -16.97 15.62
CA ILE A 372 9.96 -16.87 14.60
C ILE A 372 10.95 -18.03 14.72
N ASN A 373 11.41 -18.37 15.92
CA ASN A 373 12.32 -19.48 16.14
C ASN A 373 11.69 -20.84 15.79
N LEU A 374 10.38 -21.02 16.01
CA LEU A 374 9.66 -22.20 15.53
C LEU A 374 9.70 -22.28 14.00
N LEU A 375 9.51 -21.19 13.26
CA LEU A 375 9.65 -21.18 11.80
C LEU A 375 11.07 -21.52 11.34
N LYS A 376 12.09 -21.09 12.09
CA LYS A 376 13.51 -21.36 11.76
C LYS A 376 13.91 -22.81 12.06
N ASN A 377 13.37 -23.43 13.11
CA ASN A 377 13.83 -24.72 13.60
C ASN A 377 12.91 -25.87 13.23
N GLU A 378 11.63 -25.60 12.99
CA GLU A 378 10.63 -26.61 12.68
C GLU A 378 10.01 -26.34 11.31
N LYS A 379 9.62 -27.39 10.61
CA LYS A 379 8.89 -27.27 9.36
C LYS A 379 7.44 -26.92 9.64
N VAL A 380 6.88 -25.98 8.88
CA VAL A 380 5.45 -25.71 8.87
C VAL A 380 4.68 -26.96 8.42
N THR A 381 3.48 -27.14 8.93
CA THR A 381 2.65 -28.30 8.60
C THR A 381 2.10 -28.24 7.19
N LYS A 382 1.79 -29.39 6.61
CA LYS A 382 1.10 -29.46 5.32
C LYS A 382 -0.24 -28.72 5.36
N ALA A 383 -0.97 -28.82 6.47
CA ALA A 383 -2.26 -28.16 6.64
C ALA A 383 -2.14 -26.63 6.66
N GLU A 384 -1.09 -26.05 7.27
CA GLU A 384 -0.83 -24.62 7.18
C GLU A 384 -0.58 -24.16 5.75
N LEU A 385 0.28 -24.85 4.99
CA LEU A 385 0.57 -24.52 3.61
C LEU A 385 -0.67 -24.64 2.70
N GLU A 386 -1.44 -25.72 2.83
CA GLU A 386 -2.67 -25.89 2.05
C GLU A 386 -3.70 -24.80 2.37
N LYS A 387 -3.85 -24.43 3.63
CA LYS A 387 -4.70 -23.30 4.05
C LYS A 387 -4.26 -21.99 3.35
N ILE A 388 -2.95 -21.70 3.33
CA ILE A 388 -2.43 -20.49 2.71
C ILE A 388 -2.73 -20.49 1.21
N LYS A 389 -2.46 -21.58 0.52
CA LYS A 389 -2.77 -21.71 -0.93
C LYS A 389 -4.24 -21.42 -1.24
N ILE A 390 -5.15 -21.96 -0.40
CA ILE A 390 -6.58 -21.72 -0.52
C ILE A 390 -6.92 -20.25 -0.28
N ASN A 391 -6.39 -19.65 0.80
CA ASN A 391 -6.65 -18.26 1.14
C ASN A 391 -6.10 -17.30 0.07
N THR A 392 -4.86 -17.52 -0.39
CA THR A 392 -4.24 -16.73 -1.47
C THR A 392 -5.12 -16.74 -2.71
N LYS A 393 -5.61 -17.92 -3.10
CA LYS A 393 -6.50 -18.03 -4.26
C LYS A 393 -7.83 -17.28 -4.05
N ALA A 394 -8.43 -17.40 -2.87
CA ALA A 394 -9.66 -16.68 -2.55
C ALA A 394 -9.44 -15.16 -2.54
N ASP A 395 -8.37 -14.68 -1.88
CA ASP A 395 -8.02 -13.26 -1.84
C ASP A 395 -7.74 -12.70 -3.25
N PHE A 396 -7.13 -13.51 -4.12
CA PHE A 396 -6.89 -13.16 -5.51
C PHE A 396 -8.21 -13.00 -6.29
N ILE A 397 -9.13 -13.95 -6.15
CA ILE A 397 -10.46 -13.86 -6.77
C ILE A 397 -11.20 -12.61 -6.29
N TYR A 398 -11.20 -12.34 -4.98
CA TYR A 398 -11.82 -11.14 -4.43
C TYR A 398 -11.17 -9.84 -4.92
N SER A 399 -9.86 -9.85 -5.17
CA SER A 399 -9.16 -8.68 -5.72
C SER A 399 -9.58 -8.35 -7.17
N LEU A 400 -10.22 -9.29 -7.87
CA LEU A 400 -10.71 -9.12 -9.24
C LEU A 400 -12.20 -8.74 -9.33
N GLU A 401 -12.89 -8.57 -8.20
CA GLU A 401 -14.35 -8.29 -8.19
C GLU A 401 -14.71 -6.86 -8.63
N SER A 402 -13.79 -5.89 -8.53
CA SER A 402 -14.08 -4.52 -8.92
C SER A 402 -13.03 -3.92 -9.84
N SER A 403 -13.46 -3.02 -10.72
CA SER A 403 -12.56 -2.30 -11.64
C SER A 403 -11.44 -1.58 -10.89
N THR A 404 -11.76 -0.92 -9.77
CA THR A 404 -10.77 -0.19 -8.95
C THR A 404 -9.76 -1.14 -8.29
N SER A 405 -10.21 -2.30 -7.80
CA SER A 405 -9.31 -3.29 -7.20
C SER A 405 -8.34 -3.87 -8.23
N VAL A 406 -8.85 -4.17 -9.43
CA VAL A 406 -8.01 -4.66 -10.56
C VAL A 406 -7.02 -3.58 -10.98
N ALA A 407 -7.47 -2.34 -11.17
CA ALA A 407 -6.59 -1.23 -11.55
C ALA A 407 -5.46 -1.02 -10.51
N ASN A 408 -5.79 -1.04 -9.22
CA ASN A 408 -4.82 -0.90 -8.14
C ASN A 408 -3.84 -2.09 -8.09
N LEU A 409 -4.33 -3.32 -8.28
CA LEU A 409 -3.50 -4.52 -8.31
C LEU A 409 -2.45 -4.43 -9.43
N TYR A 410 -2.88 -4.20 -10.67
CA TYR A 410 -1.99 -4.09 -11.82
C TYR A 410 -1.08 -2.86 -11.72
N GLY A 411 -1.66 -1.71 -11.36
CA GLY A 411 -0.96 -0.44 -11.28
C GLY A 411 0.18 -0.47 -10.27
N SER A 412 -0.01 -1.12 -9.12
CA SER A 412 1.01 -1.23 -8.09
C SER A 412 2.27 -1.99 -8.53
N TYR A 413 2.16 -2.96 -9.45
CA TYR A 413 3.29 -3.67 -10.03
C TYR A 413 3.87 -2.95 -11.25
N LEU A 414 3.01 -2.47 -12.15
CA LEU A 414 3.43 -1.73 -13.34
C LEU A 414 4.22 -0.46 -12.99
N VAL A 415 3.75 0.31 -12.01
CA VAL A 415 4.44 1.54 -11.59
C VAL A 415 5.81 1.28 -10.97
N ARG A 416 6.01 0.11 -10.33
CA ARG A 416 7.31 -0.36 -9.84
C ARG A 416 8.20 -0.95 -10.94
N GLY A 417 7.69 -1.04 -12.18
CA GLY A 417 8.46 -1.39 -13.37
C GLY A 417 8.52 -2.86 -13.71
N ASP A 418 7.78 -3.73 -13.03
CA ASP A 418 7.71 -5.16 -13.37
C ASP A 418 6.38 -5.78 -12.92
N ILE A 419 5.61 -6.29 -13.87
CA ILE A 419 4.35 -6.99 -13.61
C ILE A 419 4.54 -8.50 -13.41
N SER A 420 5.71 -9.05 -13.75
CA SER A 420 5.95 -10.49 -13.73
C SER A 420 5.66 -11.14 -12.37
N PRO A 421 6.03 -10.55 -11.22
CA PRO A 421 5.71 -11.13 -9.92
C PRO A 421 4.20 -11.28 -9.68
N LEU A 422 3.37 -10.38 -10.21
CA LEU A 422 1.91 -10.52 -10.15
C LEU A 422 1.43 -11.70 -11.01
N MET A 423 1.96 -11.79 -12.25
CA MET A 423 1.51 -12.81 -13.22
C MET A 423 1.81 -14.24 -12.77
N THR A 424 2.87 -14.44 -12.00
CA THR A 424 3.28 -15.76 -11.51
C THR A 424 2.88 -16.04 -10.06
N TYR A 425 2.32 -15.05 -9.35
CA TYR A 425 2.13 -15.11 -7.89
C TYR A 425 1.36 -16.33 -7.40
N GLU A 426 0.21 -16.65 -8.01
CA GLU A 426 -0.62 -17.81 -7.63
C GLU A 426 0.16 -19.12 -7.83
N GLU A 427 0.83 -19.26 -8.97
CA GLU A 427 1.64 -20.43 -9.27
C GLU A 427 2.81 -20.57 -8.31
N ASP A 428 3.51 -19.47 -8.03
CA ASP A 428 4.68 -19.47 -7.15
C ASP A 428 4.33 -19.77 -5.70
N VAL A 429 3.18 -19.28 -5.20
CA VAL A 429 2.65 -19.69 -3.89
C VAL A 429 2.42 -21.20 -3.82
N THR A 430 1.92 -21.83 -4.89
CA THR A 430 1.71 -23.30 -4.90
C THR A 430 3.01 -24.09 -4.80
N LYS A 431 4.13 -23.53 -5.29
CA LYS A 431 5.47 -24.13 -5.25
C LYS A 431 6.19 -23.97 -3.92
N VAL A 432 5.68 -23.11 -3.02
CA VAL A 432 6.30 -22.91 -1.70
C VAL A 432 6.20 -24.19 -0.87
N THR A 433 7.36 -24.64 -0.38
CA THR A 433 7.48 -25.83 0.46
C THR A 433 7.84 -25.47 1.91
N ALA A 434 7.56 -26.38 2.85
CA ALA A 434 7.95 -26.21 4.25
C ALA A 434 9.48 -25.99 4.42
N LYS A 435 10.29 -26.65 3.57
CA LYS A 435 11.75 -26.45 3.53
C LYS A 435 12.13 -25.04 3.09
N LYS A 436 11.42 -24.49 2.08
CA LYS A 436 11.67 -23.13 1.59
C LYS A 436 11.28 -22.09 2.62
N VAL A 437 10.12 -22.25 3.28
CA VAL A 437 9.69 -21.38 4.40
C VAL A 437 10.76 -21.34 5.51
N GLN A 438 11.24 -22.51 5.93
CA GLN A 438 12.29 -22.60 6.96
C GLN A 438 13.60 -21.92 6.53
N ALA A 439 14.02 -22.14 5.28
CA ALA A 439 15.25 -21.54 4.74
C ALA A 439 15.17 -20.01 4.67
N VAL A 440 14.02 -19.46 4.21
CA VAL A 440 13.78 -18.02 4.12
C VAL A 440 13.68 -17.41 5.52
N ALA A 441 13.00 -18.06 6.46
CA ALA A 441 12.97 -17.61 7.86
C ALA A 441 14.37 -17.54 8.48
N LYS A 442 15.23 -18.54 8.22
CA LYS A 442 16.63 -18.52 8.68
C LYS A 442 17.45 -17.41 8.03
N LYS A 443 17.23 -17.15 6.75
CA LYS A 443 17.97 -16.14 5.98
C LYS A 443 17.69 -14.72 6.45
N TYR A 444 16.42 -14.38 6.69
CA TYR A 444 16.04 -13.00 6.92
C TYR A 444 15.77 -12.66 8.40
N PHE A 445 15.33 -13.60 9.22
CA PHE A 445 14.99 -13.30 10.61
C PHE A 445 16.18 -13.52 11.55
N ASN A 446 17.25 -12.76 11.31
CA ASN A 446 18.39 -12.71 12.20
C ASN A 446 18.23 -11.56 13.22
N PHE A 447 18.09 -11.90 14.50
CA PHE A 447 17.91 -10.92 15.56
C PHE A 447 19.12 -10.01 15.77
N ASP A 448 20.32 -10.45 15.42
CA ASP A 448 21.54 -9.60 15.46
C ASP A 448 21.51 -8.47 14.42
N LYS A 449 20.60 -8.56 13.43
CA LYS A 449 20.37 -7.56 12.38
C LYS A 449 18.92 -7.06 12.40
N SER A 450 18.27 -7.09 13.57
CA SER A 450 16.90 -6.58 13.73
C SER A 450 16.87 -5.19 14.31
N THR A 451 15.74 -4.50 14.12
CA THR A 451 15.43 -3.25 14.79
C THR A 451 14.15 -3.44 15.62
N THR A 452 14.26 -3.26 16.92
CA THR A 452 13.15 -3.38 17.89
C THR A 452 12.84 -2.02 18.49
N LEU A 453 11.58 -1.62 18.44
CA LEU A 453 11.07 -0.43 19.12
C LEU A 453 10.01 -0.83 20.14
N ILE A 454 10.12 -0.28 21.33
CA ILE A 454 9.10 -0.42 22.39
C ILE A 454 8.60 0.97 22.74
N LEU A 455 7.30 1.18 22.61
CA LEU A 455 6.64 2.37 23.10
C LEU A 455 6.08 2.06 24.48
N LYS A 456 6.55 2.83 25.47
CA LYS A 456 6.12 2.75 26.88
C LYS A 456 5.32 3.97 27.25
N LYS A 457 4.46 3.82 28.27
CA LYS A 457 3.73 4.94 28.85
C LYS A 457 4.73 6.02 29.26
N GLY A 458 4.48 7.27 28.85
CA GLY A 458 5.19 8.44 29.33
C GLY A 458 5.01 8.63 30.84
N LYS A 459 6.02 9.24 31.46
CA LYS A 459 5.93 9.61 32.87
C LYS A 459 5.03 10.81 33.04
#